data_e4b40ecf454887eab5e6b9962a22e74e
#
_entry.id   e4b40ecf454887eab5e6b9962a22e74e
#
_cell.length_a   1.000
_cell.length_b   1.000
_cell.length_c   1.000
_cell.angle_alpha   90.00
_cell.angle_beta   90.00
_cell.angle_gamma   90.00
#
_symmetry.space_group_name_H-M   'P 1'
#
loop_
_entity.id
_entity.type
_entity.pdbx_description
1 polymer ?
#
loop_
_entity_poly.entity_id
_entity_poly.type
_entity_poly.pdbx_seq_one_letter_code
_entity_poly.pdbx_strand_id
1 'polypeptide(L)'
;MPTDASTTPAWIAVIGDRVEGFEPHDTIESSIDDAAKALRVAAPRVRWLSTDVLEADGAGVLEGAAAVWCAPGGPYRSLDGAVEGIRFARERNVPFIGTCAGFQHAVIEFARNVLGHDTASHAEYGEGGELFIDELLCSLAGQTMEVEIVDDDLAQLYGTANPREKYYCRFGVSPRWRAPLHDAGLRIAAVDARDQDVRVMRLAGHPFYVLTLFVPQTSSTPTRPHPLVTGLLSAAVMAAGAA
;
A
#
# COMPACT_ATOMS: atom_id res chain seq x y z
N MET A 1 -37.35 13.69 5.72
CA MET A 1 -36.74 13.16 4.50
C MET A 1 -35.32 12.72 4.86
N PRO A 2 -35.02 11.45 4.98
CA PRO A 2 -33.65 11.03 5.15
C PRO A 2 -32.96 11.17 3.78
N THR A 3 -31.96 12.02 3.70
CA THR A 3 -31.01 12.03 2.58
C THR A 3 -30.07 10.86 2.76
N ASP A 4 -30.48 9.73 2.24
CA ASP A 4 -29.65 8.55 2.10
C ASP A 4 -28.78 8.73 0.84
N ALA A 5 -27.68 9.43 1.00
CA ALA A 5 -26.62 9.51 0.02
C ALA A 5 -25.34 8.88 0.62
N SER A 6 -25.45 7.62 0.99
CA SER A 6 -24.28 6.75 1.14
C SER A 6 -23.71 6.49 -0.25
N THR A 7 -22.87 7.40 -0.75
CA THR A 7 -22.16 7.20 -2.01
C THR A 7 -21.15 6.05 -1.83
N THR A 8 -21.56 4.88 -2.28
CA THR A 8 -20.66 3.72 -2.35
C THR A 8 -19.53 4.03 -3.32
N PRO A 9 -18.26 3.81 -2.96
CA PRO A 9 -17.18 3.93 -3.91
C PRO A 9 -17.46 3.05 -5.13
N ALA A 10 -17.23 3.56 -6.33
CA ALA A 10 -17.58 2.82 -7.54
C ALA A 10 -16.83 1.49 -7.61
N TRP A 11 -15.52 1.47 -7.31
CA TRP A 11 -14.69 0.27 -7.23
C TRP A 11 -13.30 0.57 -6.67
N ILE A 12 -12.63 -0.46 -6.17
CA ILE A 12 -11.24 -0.42 -5.72
C ILE A 12 -10.39 -1.22 -6.71
N ALA A 13 -9.33 -0.60 -7.23
CA ALA A 13 -8.35 -1.28 -8.05
C ALA A 13 -7.33 -2.00 -7.16
N VAL A 14 -7.07 -3.27 -7.45
CA VAL A 14 -5.96 -4.01 -6.85
C VAL A 14 -4.93 -4.28 -7.94
N ILE A 15 -3.80 -3.60 -7.86
CA ILE A 15 -2.67 -3.77 -8.78
C ILE A 15 -1.80 -4.92 -8.27
N GLY A 16 -1.54 -5.90 -9.12
CA GLY A 16 -0.66 -7.03 -8.80
C GLY A 16 -1.05 -8.28 -9.58
N ASP A 17 -0.14 -9.24 -9.58
CA ASP A 17 -0.31 -10.49 -10.32
C ASP A 17 -0.89 -11.56 -9.39
N ARG A 18 -2.21 -11.68 -9.40
CA ARG A 18 -2.95 -12.52 -8.45
C ARG A 18 -2.49 -13.98 -8.51
N VAL A 19 -2.21 -14.53 -7.34
CA VAL A 19 -1.90 -15.94 -7.13
C VAL A 19 -3.00 -16.53 -6.23
N GLU A 20 -3.73 -17.51 -6.75
CA GLU A 20 -4.78 -18.22 -6.02
C GLU A 20 -4.15 -19.10 -4.91
N GLY A 21 -4.77 -19.11 -3.73
CA GLY A 21 -4.26 -19.83 -2.56
C GLY A 21 -3.13 -19.12 -1.82
N PHE A 22 -2.74 -17.93 -2.25
CA PHE A 22 -1.82 -17.10 -1.50
C PHE A 22 -2.59 -16.22 -0.52
N GLU A 23 -2.53 -16.56 0.77
CA GLU A 23 -3.31 -15.93 1.85
C GLU A 23 -3.35 -14.39 1.76
N PRO A 24 -2.23 -13.67 1.53
CA PRO A 24 -2.27 -12.22 1.41
C PRO A 24 -3.11 -11.69 0.24
N HIS A 25 -3.29 -12.46 -0.85
CA HIS A 25 -4.19 -12.10 -1.94
C HIS A 25 -5.64 -12.44 -1.64
N ASP A 26 -5.88 -13.64 -1.11
CA ASP A 26 -7.23 -14.16 -0.86
C ASP A 26 -7.96 -13.38 0.23
N THR A 27 -7.22 -12.69 1.12
CA THR A 27 -7.78 -11.89 2.22
C THR A 27 -8.03 -10.41 1.88
N ILE A 28 -7.63 -9.91 0.70
CA ILE A 28 -7.83 -8.49 0.34
C ILE A 28 -9.33 -8.16 0.30
N GLU A 29 -10.10 -8.92 -0.48
CA GLU A 29 -11.53 -8.63 -0.68
C GLU A 29 -12.31 -8.76 0.65
N SER A 30 -12.07 -9.83 1.42
CA SER A 30 -12.73 -10.00 2.72
C SER A 30 -12.37 -8.90 3.72
N SER A 31 -11.14 -8.39 3.71
CA SER A 31 -10.74 -7.28 4.57
C SER A 31 -11.43 -5.96 4.22
N ILE A 32 -11.67 -5.72 2.92
CA ILE A 32 -12.45 -4.57 2.43
C ILE A 32 -13.92 -4.71 2.85
N ASP A 33 -14.50 -5.91 2.75
CA ASP A 33 -15.86 -6.20 3.23
C ASP A 33 -16.01 -5.96 4.73
N ASP A 34 -15.02 -6.36 5.53
CA ASP A 34 -15.01 -6.12 6.96
C ASP A 34 -14.96 -4.62 7.28
N ALA A 35 -14.11 -3.87 6.56
CA ALA A 35 -14.03 -2.42 6.69
C ALA A 35 -15.36 -1.73 6.29
N ALA A 36 -15.99 -2.18 5.20
CA ALA A 36 -17.27 -1.65 4.73
C ALA A 36 -18.39 -1.85 5.77
N LYS A 37 -18.45 -3.03 6.39
CA LYS A 37 -19.40 -3.33 7.48
C LYS A 37 -19.17 -2.40 8.68
N ALA A 38 -17.92 -2.19 9.09
CA ALA A 38 -17.58 -1.31 10.20
C ALA A 38 -17.96 0.16 9.93
N LEU A 39 -17.73 0.63 8.72
CA LEU A 39 -18.11 1.97 8.27
C LEU A 39 -19.61 2.13 7.95
N ARG A 40 -20.36 1.01 7.92
CA ARG A 40 -21.78 0.95 7.55
C ARG A 40 -22.05 1.50 6.13
N VAL A 41 -21.15 1.18 5.20
CA VAL A 41 -21.29 1.51 3.78
C VAL A 41 -21.43 0.22 2.97
N ALA A 42 -21.94 0.31 1.75
CA ALA A 42 -21.94 -0.83 0.85
C ALA A 42 -20.51 -1.19 0.45
N ALA A 43 -20.21 -2.48 0.38
CA ALA A 43 -18.88 -2.93 -0.04
C ALA A 43 -18.62 -2.54 -1.50
N PRO A 44 -17.47 -1.93 -1.80
CA PRO A 44 -17.09 -1.59 -3.17
C PRO A 44 -16.79 -2.85 -3.97
N ARG A 45 -16.90 -2.76 -5.29
CA ARG A 45 -16.36 -3.81 -6.18
C ARG A 45 -14.84 -3.79 -6.14
N VAL A 46 -14.22 -4.95 -6.16
CA VAL A 46 -12.77 -5.09 -6.29
C VAL A 46 -12.44 -5.57 -7.70
N ARG A 47 -11.48 -4.92 -8.36
CA ARG A 47 -10.97 -5.32 -9.68
C ARG A 47 -9.46 -5.50 -9.59
N TRP A 48 -9.01 -6.71 -9.87
CA TRP A 48 -7.60 -7.01 -10.02
C TRP A 48 -7.12 -6.59 -11.42
N LEU A 49 -6.01 -5.89 -11.44
CA LEU A 49 -5.31 -5.44 -12.65
C LEU A 49 -3.88 -5.96 -12.57
N SER A 50 -3.55 -6.89 -13.45
CA SER A 50 -2.19 -7.40 -13.52
C SER A 50 -1.24 -6.33 -14.04
N THR A 51 0.03 -6.43 -13.64
CA THR A 51 1.02 -5.39 -13.94
C THR A 51 1.37 -5.31 -15.42
N ASP A 52 1.28 -6.41 -16.15
CA ASP A 52 1.45 -6.46 -17.61
C ASP A 52 0.30 -5.74 -18.37
N VAL A 53 -0.93 -5.76 -17.84
CA VAL A 53 -2.05 -4.98 -18.40
C VAL A 53 -1.80 -3.47 -18.22
N LEU A 54 -1.30 -3.05 -17.07
CA LEU A 54 -0.95 -1.65 -16.84
C LEU A 54 0.19 -1.16 -17.74
N GLU A 55 1.17 -2.04 -18.02
CA GLU A 55 2.23 -1.73 -18.99
C GLU A 55 1.70 -1.59 -20.41
N ALA A 56 0.78 -2.48 -20.83
CA ALA A 56 0.27 -2.52 -22.20
C ALA A 56 -0.77 -1.43 -22.47
N ASP A 57 -1.71 -1.22 -21.55
CA ASP A 57 -2.90 -0.37 -21.75
C ASP A 57 -2.78 0.99 -21.07
N GLY A 58 -1.73 1.18 -20.25
CA GLY A 58 -1.47 2.39 -19.47
C GLY A 58 -2.40 2.54 -18.26
N ALA A 59 -2.09 3.54 -17.43
CA ALA A 59 -2.84 3.81 -16.20
C ALA A 59 -4.28 4.32 -16.42
N GLY A 60 -4.69 4.59 -17.67
CA GLY A 60 -6.07 4.97 -18.01
C GLY A 60 -7.11 3.93 -17.58
N VAL A 61 -6.72 2.66 -17.44
CA VAL A 61 -7.60 1.58 -16.93
C VAL A 61 -8.01 1.77 -15.46
N LEU A 62 -7.33 2.68 -14.74
CA LEU A 62 -7.62 3.05 -13.35
C LEU A 62 -8.62 4.21 -13.21
N GLU A 63 -9.01 4.85 -14.32
CA GLU A 63 -9.96 5.97 -14.27
C GLU A 63 -11.27 5.55 -13.59
N GLY A 64 -11.72 6.37 -12.63
CA GLY A 64 -12.91 6.10 -11.83
C GLY A 64 -12.70 5.13 -10.67
N ALA A 65 -11.48 4.62 -10.43
CA ALA A 65 -11.17 3.91 -9.20
C ALA A 65 -11.25 4.87 -8.00
N ALA A 66 -12.02 4.49 -6.98
CA ALA A 66 -12.14 5.27 -5.75
C ALA A 66 -10.95 5.11 -4.81
N ALA A 67 -10.24 4.01 -4.92
CA ALA A 67 -8.96 3.75 -4.25
C ALA A 67 -8.13 2.75 -5.05
N VAL A 68 -6.82 2.73 -4.78
CA VAL A 68 -5.87 1.79 -5.37
C VAL A 68 -5.14 1.04 -4.26
N TRP A 69 -5.06 -0.26 -4.38
CA TRP A 69 -4.27 -1.14 -3.53
C TRP A 69 -3.20 -1.83 -4.36
N CYS A 70 -1.92 -1.53 -4.13
CA CYS A 70 -0.84 -2.31 -4.72
C CYS A 70 -0.51 -3.51 -3.82
N ALA A 71 -0.76 -4.72 -4.33
CA ALA A 71 -0.85 -5.97 -3.58
C ALA A 71 0.53 -6.52 -3.16
N PRO A 72 0.59 -7.45 -2.19
CA PRO A 72 1.78 -8.27 -1.93
C PRO A 72 2.12 -9.20 -3.12
N GLY A 73 3.25 -9.92 -3.05
CA GLY A 73 3.59 -10.99 -4.00
C GLY A 73 4.45 -10.51 -5.17
N GLY A 74 5.72 -10.20 -4.90
CA GLY A 74 6.73 -9.95 -5.92
C GLY A 74 7.52 -11.22 -6.29
N PRO A 75 8.35 -11.17 -7.37
CA PRO A 75 8.41 -10.06 -8.31
C PRO A 75 7.15 -9.97 -9.17
N TYR A 76 6.72 -8.75 -9.52
CA TYR A 76 5.63 -8.56 -10.47
C TYR A 76 6.08 -8.89 -11.89
N ARG A 77 5.13 -9.23 -12.77
CA ARG A 77 5.41 -9.49 -14.19
C ARG A 77 5.97 -8.27 -14.90
N SER A 78 5.47 -7.07 -14.54
CA SER A 78 5.99 -5.79 -15.01
C SER A 78 6.22 -4.85 -13.84
N LEU A 79 7.49 -4.46 -13.62
CA LEU A 79 7.85 -3.40 -12.71
C LEU A 79 7.33 -2.06 -13.20
N ASP A 80 7.47 -1.77 -14.50
CA ASP A 80 7.09 -0.48 -15.08
C ASP A 80 5.57 -0.30 -15.07
N GLY A 81 4.78 -1.35 -15.34
CA GLY A 81 3.33 -1.30 -15.21
C GLY A 81 2.87 -1.06 -13.78
N ALA A 82 3.53 -1.68 -12.79
CA ALA A 82 3.23 -1.39 -11.38
C ALA A 82 3.56 0.07 -11.02
N VAL A 83 4.74 0.56 -11.42
CA VAL A 83 5.17 1.95 -11.21
C VAL A 83 4.19 2.94 -11.84
N GLU A 84 3.69 2.68 -13.06
CA GLU A 84 2.73 3.55 -13.73
C GLU A 84 1.39 3.63 -12.98
N GLY A 85 0.86 2.49 -12.52
CA GLY A 85 -0.37 2.48 -11.74
C GLY A 85 -0.24 3.14 -10.36
N ILE A 86 0.92 3.00 -9.71
CA ILE A 86 1.22 3.68 -8.45
C ILE A 86 1.36 5.19 -8.66
N ARG A 87 2.04 5.60 -9.73
CA ARG A 87 2.17 7.00 -10.14
C ARG A 87 0.81 7.66 -10.36
N PHE A 88 -0.10 6.97 -11.06
CA PHE A 88 -1.48 7.45 -11.23
C PHE A 88 -2.14 7.79 -9.89
N ALA A 89 -2.08 6.86 -8.93
CA ALA A 89 -2.69 7.09 -7.62
C ALA A 89 -2.07 8.29 -6.90
N ARG A 90 -0.74 8.42 -6.92
CA ARG A 90 -0.02 9.54 -6.29
C ARG A 90 -0.37 10.88 -6.93
N GLU A 91 -0.30 10.99 -8.27
CA GLU A 91 -0.48 12.26 -8.99
C GLU A 91 -1.95 12.71 -9.04
N ARG A 92 -2.90 11.78 -9.01
CA ARG A 92 -4.34 12.05 -9.03
C ARG A 92 -4.97 12.16 -7.65
N ASN A 93 -4.17 12.06 -6.58
CA ASN A 93 -4.66 12.05 -5.19
C ASN A 93 -5.72 10.96 -4.93
N VAL A 94 -5.62 9.82 -5.62
CA VAL A 94 -6.48 8.66 -5.38
C VAL A 94 -6.01 7.94 -4.13
N PRO A 95 -6.85 7.70 -3.11
CA PRO A 95 -6.48 6.96 -1.91
C PRO A 95 -5.72 5.68 -2.24
N PHE A 96 -4.56 5.50 -1.62
CA PHE A 96 -3.60 4.45 -1.98
C PHE A 96 -3.08 3.69 -0.77
N ILE A 97 -2.98 2.38 -0.89
CA ILE A 97 -2.20 1.54 0.02
C ILE A 97 -1.27 0.61 -0.79
N GLY A 98 0.00 0.56 -0.43
CA GLY A 98 0.97 -0.40 -0.96
C GLY A 98 1.43 -1.36 0.13
N THR A 99 1.26 -2.67 -0.06
CA THR A 99 1.57 -3.68 0.96
C THR A 99 2.63 -4.67 0.48
N CYS A 100 3.65 -4.98 1.29
CA CYS A 100 4.76 -5.87 0.98
C CYS A 100 5.45 -5.48 -0.37
N ALA A 101 5.24 -6.22 -1.47
CA ALA A 101 5.74 -5.85 -2.78
C ALA A 101 5.19 -4.48 -3.23
N GLY A 102 3.93 -4.17 -2.95
CA GLY A 102 3.34 -2.86 -3.26
C GLY A 102 4.03 -1.69 -2.55
N PHE A 103 4.49 -1.88 -1.31
CA PHE A 103 5.36 -0.92 -0.62
C PHE A 103 6.67 -0.71 -1.39
N GLN A 104 7.32 -1.80 -1.76
CA GLN A 104 8.63 -1.79 -2.42
C GLN A 104 8.56 -1.06 -3.77
N HIS A 105 7.54 -1.36 -4.58
CA HIS A 105 7.35 -0.72 -5.88
C HIS A 105 6.95 0.76 -5.77
N ALA A 106 6.20 1.13 -4.72
CA ALA A 106 5.87 2.53 -4.46
C ALA A 106 7.11 3.36 -4.04
N VAL A 107 8.06 2.78 -3.35
CA VAL A 107 9.36 3.40 -3.08
C VAL A 107 10.14 3.62 -4.37
N ILE A 108 10.15 2.64 -5.29
CA ILE A 108 10.79 2.77 -6.61
C ILE A 108 10.12 3.84 -7.47
N GLU A 109 8.77 3.86 -7.48
CA GLU A 109 8.01 4.90 -8.17
C GLU A 109 8.41 6.29 -7.70
N PHE A 110 8.43 6.49 -6.38
CA PHE A 110 8.79 7.77 -5.77
C PHE A 110 10.24 8.15 -6.06
N ALA A 111 11.15 7.20 -6.00
CA ALA A 111 12.56 7.41 -6.35
C ALA A 111 12.74 7.86 -7.79
N ARG A 112 12.06 7.22 -8.74
CA ARG A 112 12.15 7.56 -10.17
C ARG A 112 11.49 8.89 -10.49
N ASN A 113 10.25 9.08 -10.07
CA ASN A 113 9.41 10.18 -10.54
C ASN A 113 9.43 11.43 -9.65
N VAL A 114 9.91 11.33 -8.41
CA VAL A 114 10.00 12.48 -7.49
C VAL A 114 11.46 12.85 -7.19
N LEU A 115 12.32 11.86 -6.93
CA LEU A 115 13.74 12.13 -6.64
C LEU A 115 14.61 12.20 -7.90
N GLY A 116 14.14 11.76 -9.08
CA GLY A 116 14.88 11.79 -10.33
C GLY A 116 15.94 10.68 -10.46
N HIS A 117 15.79 9.58 -9.73
CA HIS A 117 16.64 8.40 -9.84
C HIS A 117 16.07 7.41 -10.87
N ASP A 118 16.21 7.72 -12.16
CA ASP A 118 15.60 6.94 -13.26
C ASP A 118 15.97 5.45 -13.23
N THR A 119 17.13 5.12 -12.67
CA THR A 119 17.64 3.74 -12.56
C THR A 119 17.30 3.08 -11.21
N ALA A 120 16.44 3.70 -10.39
CA ALA A 120 16.02 3.09 -9.13
C ALA A 120 15.43 1.69 -9.36
N SER A 121 15.91 0.71 -8.61
CA SER A 121 15.60 -0.70 -8.82
C SER A 121 15.43 -1.47 -7.52
N HIS A 122 14.97 -2.70 -7.66
CA HIS A 122 14.73 -3.68 -6.61
C HIS A 122 15.67 -4.87 -6.80
N ALA A 123 16.34 -5.32 -5.76
CA ALA A 123 17.31 -6.42 -5.83
C ALA A 123 16.72 -7.74 -6.40
N GLU A 124 15.40 -7.94 -6.30
CA GLU A 124 14.72 -9.13 -6.82
C GLU A 124 14.66 -9.19 -8.37
N TYR A 125 14.82 -8.05 -9.06
CA TYR A 125 14.80 -7.98 -10.53
C TYR A 125 16.19 -8.14 -11.17
N GLY A 126 17.22 -8.42 -10.37
CA GLY A 126 18.57 -8.67 -10.85
C GLY A 126 19.55 -7.52 -10.65
N GLU A 127 20.76 -7.70 -11.18
CA GLU A 127 21.85 -6.73 -11.09
C GLU A 127 21.65 -5.60 -12.10
N GLY A 128 21.53 -4.38 -11.60
CA GLY A 128 21.43 -3.17 -12.44
C GLY A 128 20.69 -2.05 -11.72
N GLY A 129 21.17 -0.81 -11.94
CA GLY A 129 20.55 0.38 -11.35
C GLY A 129 20.91 0.62 -9.89
N GLU A 130 20.27 1.63 -9.32
CA GLU A 130 20.45 2.01 -7.93
C GLU A 130 19.45 1.25 -7.05
N LEU A 131 19.94 0.38 -6.20
CA LEU A 131 19.11 -0.43 -5.29
C LEU A 131 18.48 0.45 -4.21
N PHE A 132 17.20 0.78 -4.40
CA PHE A 132 16.34 1.42 -3.39
C PHE A 132 15.70 0.39 -2.46
N ILE A 133 15.42 -0.79 -3.00
CA ILE A 133 14.93 -1.95 -2.27
C ILE A 133 16.01 -3.03 -2.30
N ASP A 134 16.41 -3.47 -1.12
CA ASP A 134 17.49 -4.42 -0.90
C ASP A 134 17.06 -5.56 0.02
N GLU A 135 17.80 -6.66 0.02
CA GLU A 135 17.52 -7.79 0.89
C GLU A 135 17.74 -7.41 2.37
N LEU A 136 16.77 -7.74 3.21
CA LEU A 136 16.88 -7.55 4.65
C LEU A 136 17.89 -8.54 5.24
N LEU A 137 18.61 -8.13 6.28
CA LEU A 137 19.57 -9.00 6.99
C LEU A 137 18.92 -10.32 7.48
N CYS A 138 17.62 -10.27 7.79
CA CYS A 138 16.82 -11.42 8.18
C CYS A 138 15.48 -11.41 7.45
N SER A 139 15.07 -12.57 6.94
CA SER A 139 13.73 -12.71 6.35
C SER A 139 12.64 -12.48 7.40
N LEU A 140 11.65 -11.68 7.04
CA LEU A 140 10.45 -11.43 7.86
C LEU A 140 9.30 -12.38 7.52
N ALA A 141 9.45 -13.22 6.48
CA ALA A 141 8.38 -14.09 6.00
C ALA A 141 7.87 -15.03 7.10
N GLY A 142 6.54 -15.03 7.31
CA GLY A 142 5.86 -15.83 8.33
C GLY A 142 5.98 -15.29 9.76
N GLN A 143 6.64 -14.16 9.98
CA GLN A 143 6.79 -13.56 11.31
C GLN A 143 5.63 -12.61 11.63
N THR A 144 5.30 -12.52 12.92
CA THR A 144 4.43 -11.47 13.49
C THR A 144 5.26 -10.68 14.48
N MET A 145 5.45 -9.38 14.21
CA MET A 145 6.38 -8.55 14.95
C MET A 145 5.73 -7.27 15.42
N GLU A 146 6.27 -6.70 16.49
CA GLU A 146 5.85 -5.40 17.00
C GLU A 146 6.42 -4.29 16.11
N VAL A 147 5.58 -3.30 15.83
CA VAL A 147 5.89 -2.11 15.04
C VAL A 147 5.80 -0.91 15.95
N GLU A 148 6.81 -0.06 15.99
CA GLU A 148 6.80 1.21 16.68
C GLU A 148 6.32 2.31 15.71
N ILE A 149 5.13 2.86 15.96
CA ILE A 149 4.57 3.97 15.20
C ILE A 149 5.16 5.27 15.70
N VAL A 150 5.75 6.06 14.78
CA VAL A 150 6.38 7.35 15.06
C VAL A 150 5.61 8.54 14.45
N ASP A 151 4.51 8.28 13.77
CA ASP A 151 3.61 9.25 13.14
C ASP A 151 2.31 9.32 13.94
N ASP A 152 1.94 10.51 14.41
CA ASP A 152 0.80 10.72 15.30
C ASP A 152 -0.56 10.36 14.65
N ASP A 153 -0.75 10.70 13.36
CA ASP A 153 -1.98 10.38 12.64
C ASP A 153 -2.14 8.87 12.48
N LEU A 154 -1.03 8.17 12.19
CA LEU A 154 -1.03 6.72 12.09
C LEU A 154 -1.31 6.08 13.45
N ALA A 155 -0.72 6.59 14.53
CA ALA A 155 -0.98 6.13 15.89
C ALA A 155 -2.45 6.34 16.30
N GLN A 156 -3.04 7.47 15.90
CA GLN A 156 -4.46 7.74 16.11
C GLN A 156 -5.35 6.77 15.34
N LEU A 157 -5.01 6.47 14.08
CA LEU A 157 -5.74 5.52 13.25
C LEU A 157 -5.72 4.11 13.84
N TYR A 158 -4.58 3.68 14.39
CA TYR A 158 -4.44 2.38 15.06
C TYR A 158 -5.04 2.33 16.47
N GLY A 159 -5.13 3.47 17.16
CA GLY A 159 -5.48 3.53 18.57
C GLY A 159 -4.39 3.00 19.50
N THR A 160 -3.18 2.75 18.98
CA THR A 160 -1.99 2.29 19.73
C THR A 160 -0.73 2.67 18.99
N ALA A 161 0.37 2.87 19.72
CA ALA A 161 1.69 3.13 19.13
C ALA A 161 2.47 1.85 18.79
N ASN A 162 2.07 0.70 19.30
CA ASN A 162 2.84 -0.55 19.20
C ASN A 162 1.95 -1.72 18.74
N PRO A 163 1.39 -1.71 17.50
CA PRO A 163 0.65 -2.85 16.98
C PRO A 163 1.59 -4.01 16.62
N ARG A 164 1.01 -5.20 16.50
CA ARG A 164 1.70 -6.40 16.01
C ARG A 164 1.19 -6.75 14.61
N GLU A 165 2.12 -6.87 13.65
CA GLU A 165 1.80 -7.06 12.25
C GLU A 165 2.46 -8.30 11.65
N LYS A 166 1.83 -8.91 10.64
CA LYS A 166 2.28 -10.12 9.96
C LYS A 166 3.00 -9.81 8.66
N TYR A 167 4.11 -10.49 8.41
CA TYR A 167 5.00 -10.24 7.28
C TYR A 167 5.15 -11.45 6.35
N TYR A 168 5.36 -11.16 5.06
CA TYR A 168 5.61 -12.14 4.01
C TYR A 168 6.84 -11.81 3.15
N CYS A 169 7.61 -10.79 3.50
CA CYS A 169 8.71 -10.27 2.67
C CYS A 169 10.09 -10.50 3.29
N ARG A 170 11.09 -10.38 2.42
CA ARG A 170 12.52 -10.41 2.76
C ARG A 170 13.30 -9.21 2.23
N PHE A 171 12.61 -8.25 1.61
CA PHE A 171 13.20 -7.04 1.06
C PHE A 171 12.62 -5.80 1.74
N GLY A 172 13.43 -4.75 1.86
CA GLY A 172 13.04 -3.49 2.49
C GLY A 172 13.81 -2.31 1.92
N VAL A 173 13.55 -1.12 2.44
CA VAL A 173 14.22 0.11 2.00
C VAL A 173 15.71 0.06 2.38
N SER A 174 16.57 0.19 1.38
CA SER A 174 18.02 0.28 1.60
C SER A 174 18.36 1.45 2.54
N PRO A 175 19.18 1.24 3.59
CA PRO A 175 19.44 2.25 4.63
C PRO A 175 19.86 3.62 4.11
N ARG A 176 20.65 3.66 3.04
CA ARG A 176 21.16 4.90 2.43
C ARG A 176 20.06 5.80 1.85
N TRP A 177 18.89 5.24 1.51
CA TRP A 177 17.78 5.96 0.88
C TRP A 177 16.69 6.40 1.85
N ARG A 178 16.73 5.96 3.11
CA ARG A 178 15.69 6.28 4.12
C ARG A 178 15.55 7.78 4.34
N ALA A 179 16.65 8.48 4.58
CA ALA A 179 16.64 9.93 4.78
C ALA A 179 16.25 10.70 3.52
N PRO A 180 16.83 10.46 2.32
CA PRO A 180 16.38 11.12 1.09
C PRO A 180 14.90 10.97 0.79
N LEU A 181 14.32 9.78 0.96
CA LEU A 181 12.89 9.52 0.79
C LEU A 181 12.05 10.32 1.80
N HIS A 182 12.45 10.27 3.09
CA HIS A 182 11.77 10.97 4.17
C HIS A 182 11.74 12.48 3.95
N ASP A 183 12.88 13.06 3.61
CA ASP A 183 13.03 14.51 3.43
C ASP A 183 12.28 15.03 2.21
N ALA A 184 12.11 14.19 1.19
CA ALA A 184 11.32 14.52 0.00
C ALA A 184 9.80 14.36 0.20
N GLY A 185 9.35 13.93 1.38
CA GLY A 185 7.93 13.84 1.73
C GLY A 185 7.34 12.45 1.82
N LEU A 186 8.07 11.40 1.42
CA LEU A 186 7.69 10.02 1.71
C LEU A 186 8.17 9.65 3.12
N ARG A 187 7.45 10.12 4.11
CA ARG A 187 7.86 10.12 5.51
C ARG A 187 7.83 8.74 6.13
N ILE A 188 8.85 8.41 6.93
CA ILE A 188 8.84 7.22 7.79
C ILE A 188 7.78 7.44 8.87
N ALA A 189 6.81 6.53 8.93
CA ALA A 189 5.68 6.59 9.85
C ALA A 189 5.71 5.50 10.92
N ALA A 190 6.41 4.38 10.65
CA ALA A 190 6.66 3.36 11.66
C ALA A 190 7.94 2.57 11.34
N VAL A 191 8.56 2.04 12.38
CA VAL A 191 9.80 1.27 12.34
C VAL A 191 9.67 -0.04 13.11
N ASP A 192 10.59 -0.96 12.92
CA ASP A 192 10.72 -2.12 13.80
C ASP A 192 11.24 -1.68 15.17
N ALA A 193 10.60 -2.14 16.23
CA ALA A 193 10.96 -1.75 17.61
C ALA A 193 12.38 -2.20 18.02
N ARG A 194 13.00 -3.15 17.30
CA ARG A 194 14.31 -3.75 17.67
C ARG A 194 15.48 -3.16 16.91
N ASP A 195 15.34 -2.99 15.58
CA ASP A 195 16.42 -2.60 14.68
C ASP A 195 16.20 -1.27 13.96
N GLN A 196 15.04 -0.62 14.21
CA GLN A 196 14.65 0.66 13.62
C GLN A 196 14.56 0.62 12.09
N ASP A 197 14.41 -0.55 11.50
CA ASP A 197 14.14 -0.70 10.08
C ASP A 197 12.75 -0.19 9.73
N VAL A 198 12.63 0.46 8.56
CA VAL A 198 11.37 1.06 8.08
C VAL A 198 10.31 -0.01 7.87
N ARG A 199 9.14 0.18 8.49
CA ARG A 199 7.98 -0.71 8.36
C ARG A 199 6.78 -0.03 7.70
N VAL A 200 6.63 1.28 7.89
CA VAL A 200 5.56 2.07 7.27
C VAL A 200 6.13 3.39 6.76
N MET A 201 5.70 3.79 5.57
CA MET A 201 5.90 5.14 5.06
C MET A 201 4.56 5.76 4.67
N ARG A 202 4.47 7.10 4.74
CA ARG A 202 3.29 7.88 4.33
C ARG A 202 3.72 9.05 3.47
N LEU A 203 2.94 9.34 2.42
CA LEU A 203 3.17 10.54 1.61
C LEU A 203 2.50 11.75 2.26
N ALA A 204 3.30 12.75 2.61
CA ALA A 204 2.81 14.00 3.17
C ALA A 204 1.92 14.75 2.17
N GLY A 205 0.79 15.31 2.65
CA GLY A 205 -0.13 16.09 1.83
C GLY A 205 -1.07 15.29 0.93
N HIS A 206 -0.92 13.96 0.84
CA HIS A 206 -1.86 13.11 0.11
C HIS A 206 -3.04 12.70 1.02
N PRO A 207 -4.29 12.65 0.51
CA PRO A 207 -5.47 12.31 1.31
C PRO A 207 -5.34 11.00 2.08
N PHE A 208 -4.83 9.95 1.45
CA PHE A 208 -4.45 8.69 2.05
C PHE A 208 -3.43 7.99 1.16
N TYR A 209 -2.18 7.93 1.58
CA TYR A 209 -1.12 7.21 0.87
C TYR A 209 -0.23 6.54 1.91
N VAL A 210 -0.45 5.25 2.11
CA VAL A 210 0.21 4.47 3.16
C VAL A 210 0.89 3.26 2.54
N LEU A 211 2.14 3.08 2.89
CA LEU A 211 2.98 1.97 2.44
C LEU A 211 3.33 1.12 3.65
N THR A 212 3.07 -0.18 3.62
CA THR A 212 3.41 -1.10 4.70
C THR A 212 4.22 -2.28 4.22
N LEU A 213 5.30 -2.59 4.91
CA LEU A 213 6.10 -3.78 4.62
C LEU A 213 5.38 -5.06 5.06
N PHE A 214 4.43 -4.96 5.97
CA PHE A 214 3.54 -6.04 6.42
C PHE A 214 2.25 -6.11 5.59
N VAL A 215 1.41 -7.11 5.87
CA VAL A 215 0.18 -7.43 5.13
C VAL A 215 -1.06 -7.29 6.03
N PRO A 216 -1.62 -6.07 6.18
CA PRO A 216 -2.69 -5.75 7.12
C PRO A 216 -3.96 -6.57 6.90
N GLN A 217 -4.27 -6.93 5.66
CA GLN A 217 -5.47 -7.68 5.29
C GLN A 217 -5.57 -9.04 5.97
N THR A 218 -4.43 -9.68 6.24
CA THR A 218 -4.43 -11.02 6.88
C THR A 218 -4.77 -10.99 8.36
N SER A 219 -4.80 -9.80 8.98
CA SER A 219 -5.17 -9.60 10.39
C SER A 219 -6.58 -9.00 10.56
N SER A 220 -7.26 -8.69 9.43
CA SER A 220 -8.64 -8.18 9.46
C SER A 220 -9.64 -9.28 9.80
N THR A 221 -10.65 -8.91 10.60
CA THR A 221 -11.78 -9.80 10.91
C THR A 221 -13.08 -8.99 10.98
N PRO A 222 -14.26 -9.60 10.82
CA PRO A 222 -15.55 -8.90 10.90
C PRO A 222 -15.77 -8.11 12.20
N THR A 223 -15.19 -8.58 13.32
CA THR A 223 -15.32 -7.91 14.63
C THR A 223 -14.20 -6.94 14.94
N ARG A 224 -13.09 -7.02 14.18
CA ARG A 224 -11.92 -6.16 14.31
C ARG A 224 -11.30 -5.93 12.94
N PRO A 225 -11.93 -5.10 12.08
CA PRO A 225 -11.37 -4.73 10.80
C PRO A 225 -10.03 -4.03 10.98
N HIS A 226 -9.09 -4.29 10.06
CA HIS A 226 -7.77 -3.68 10.19
C HIS A 226 -7.84 -2.15 9.99
N PRO A 227 -7.22 -1.33 10.86
CA PRO A 227 -7.33 0.14 10.81
C PRO A 227 -6.92 0.75 9.47
N LEU A 228 -5.85 0.25 8.84
CA LEU A 228 -5.39 0.75 7.54
C LEU A 228 -6.37 0.47 6.41
N VAL A 229 -7.02 -0.69 6.41
CA VAL A 229 -8.03 -1.04 5.39
C VAL A 229 -9.28 -0.17 5.59
N THR A 230 -9.68 0.04 6.85
CA THR A 230 -10.78 0.95 7.20
C THR A 230 -10.44 2.40 6.81
N GLY A 231 -9.20 2.85 7.03
CA GLY A 231 -8.71 4.18 6.65
C GLY A 231 -8.74 4.39 5.12
N LEU A 232 -8.25 3.40 4.36
CA LEU A 232 -8.30 3.45 2.89
C LEU A 232 -9.74 3.61 2.38
N LEU A 233 -10.66 2.76 2.88
CA LEU A 233 -12.05 2.80 2.45
C LEU A 233 -12.75 4.09 2.89
N SER A 234 -12.46 4.59 4.09
CA SER A 234 -12.98 5.88 4.58
C SER A 234 -12.54 7.03 3.67
N ALA A 235 -11.27 7.07 3.28
CA ALA A 235 -10.75 8.08 2.36
C ALA A 235 -11.41 7.98 0.97
N ALA A 236 -11.62 6.76 0.46
CA ALA A 236 -12.33 6.52 -0.80
C ALA A 236 -13.78 7.04 -0.78
N VAL A 237 -14.50 6.80 0.32
CA VAL A 237 -15.88 7.31 0.50
C VAL A 237 -15.91 8.83 0.57
N MET A 238 -14.98 9.45 1.29
CA MET A 238 -14.89 10.91 1.39
C MET A 238 -14.57 11.56 0.04
N ALA A 239 -13.65 10.98 -0.74
CA ALA A 239 -13.32 11.47 -2.08
C ALA A 239 -14.52 11.40 -3.03
N ALA A 240 -15.30 10.32 -2.99
CA ALA A 240 -16.51 10.17 -3.80
C ALA A 240 -17.64 11.15 -3.41
N GLY A 241 -17.71 11.56 -2.14
CA GLY A 241 -18.70 12.54 -1.65
C GLY A 241 -18.33 14.01 -1.92
N ALA A 242 -17.07 14.26 -2.32
CA ALA A 242 -16.57 15.60 -2.64
C ALA A 242 -16.60 15.95 -4.14
N ALA A 243 -16.88 14.96 -5.00
CA ALA A 243 -16.99 15.10 -6.46
C ALA A 243 -18.44 15.29 -6.88
#